data_45aaf957decd829a6f9d14fb922a82b9
#
_entry.id   45aaf957decd829a6f9d14fb922a82b9
#
_cell.length_a   1.000
_cell.length_b   1.000
_cell.length_c   1.000
_cell.angle_alpha   90.00
_cell.angle_beta   90.00
_cell.angle_gamma   90.00
#
_symmetry.space_group_name_H-M   'P 1'
#
loop_
_entity.id
_entity.type
_entity.pdbx_description
1 polymer ?
#
loop_
_entity_poly.entity_id
_entity_poly.type
_entity_poly.pdbx_seq_one_letter_code
_entity_poly.pdbx_strand_id
1 'polypeptide(L)'
;QMWFKPDKSGPCVRWVLFRPRYAGKPVPVILFLNYRGNHELVPDPEIPLIQAWVQDEGEITDGNAASERTRGIMCDPRHRYAFPIGVLLARGFAVMSASYAELSPDPSYTETNPRFQQQNFAYTGVFSLWGKRDETKTDNPTALGAWAWGLSRGLDLAWQIPELDAAKAVVTGCSRLGKAALLAAARDERFAVCVPNQCGGGGVCLAKRDFGECIGTELIMFTHWYCKAYKKYEKNPPLLLNFDQHMLLASIAPRRVLVQGFGPNDWMDTEGEYLACRAASPVWEFLGLPGMPGEGFPDYFDTSAIGPYLGYVRRLEAHGIAAHDWVWLMDFAMQAFSDDKAQAK
;
A
#
# COMPACT_ATOMS: atom_id res chain seq x y z
N GLN A 1 5.56 -10.27 16.94
CA GLN A 1 6.44 -9.11 17.16
C GLN A 1 7.70 -9.27 16.34
N MET A 2 8.02 -8.28 15.54
CA MET A 2 9.26 -8.23 14.76
C MET A 2 10.18 -7.18 15.37
N TRP A 3 11.32 -7.64 15.86
CA TRP A 3 12.39 -6.81 16.36
C TRP A 3 13.53 -6.79 15.35
N PHE A 4 14.20 -5.66 15.21
CA PHE A 4 15.27 -5.49 14.21
C PHE A 4 16.68 -5.60 14.81
N LYS A 5 16.77 -5.82 16.14
CA LYS A 5 18.01 -6.08 16.83
C LYS A 5 17.91 -7.35 17.68
N PRO A 6 19.00 -8.12 17.81
CA PRO A 6 19.00 -9.37 18.60
C PRO A 6 18.63 -9.19 20.07
N ASP A 7 18.99 -8.06 20.67
CA ASP A 7 18.69 -7.71 22.05
C ASP A 7 17.26 -7.20 22.27
N LYS A 8 16.45 -7.17 21.21
CA LYS A 8 15.08 -6.63 21.18
C LYS A 8 14.98 -5.17 21.64
N SER A 9 16.06 -4.40 21.50
CA SER A 9 16.04 -2.95 21.74
C SER A 9 15.59 -2.19 20.50
N GLY A 10 14.98 -1.01 20.69
CA GLY A 10 14.53 -0.14 19.60
C GLY A 10 13.14 -0.46 19.07
N PRO A 11 12.85 -0.15 17.81
CA PRO A 11 11.52 -0.27 17.25
C PRO A 11 11.08 -1.73 17.13
N CYS A 12 9.79 -1.94 17.34
CA CYS A 12 9.12 -3.22 17.18
C CYS A 12 7.88 -3.04 16.31
N VAL A 13 7.71 -3.89 15.32
CA VAL A 13 6.50 -3.94 14.48
C VAL A 13 5.70 -5.19 14.83
N ARG A 14 4.41 -5.01 15.10
CA ARG A 14 3.50 -6.09 15.46
C ARG A 14 2.71 -6.52 14.25
N TRP A 15 3.11 -7.63 13.66
CA TRP A 15 2.37 -8.30 12.60
C TRP A 15 1.29 -9.20 13.20
N VAL A 16 0.09 -9.15 12.65
CA VAL A 16 -0.96 -10.15 12.85
C VAL A 16 -1.06 -11.03 11.61
N LEU A 17 -1.24 -12.32 11.83
CA LEU A 17 -1.46 -13.31 10.78
C LEU A 17 -2.82 -13.97 10.96
N PHE A 18 -3.64 -13.88 9.93
CA PHE A 18 -4.85 -14.67 9.78
C PHE A 18 -4.63 -15.72 8.71
N ARG A 19 -4.95 -16.99 8.99
CA ARG A 19 -4.80 -18.06 8.01
C ARG A 19 -5.95 -19.06 8.07
N PRO A 20 -6.27 -19.74 6.96
CA PRO A 20 -7.24 -20.82 6.97
C PRO A 20 -6.81 -21.93 7.95
N ARG A 21 -7.72 -22.35 8.83
CA ARG A 21 -7.40 -23.31 9.90
C ARG A 21 -7.04 -24.71 9.37
N TYR A 22 -7.66 -25.12 8.25
CA TYR A 22 -7.56 -26.47 7.71
C TYR A 22 -7.00 -26.49 6.28
N ALA A 23 -6.05 -25.63 5.98
CA ALA A 23 -5.35 -25.69 4.71
C ALA A 23 -4.41 -26.90 4.69
N GLY A 24 -4.68 -27.88 3.82
CA GLY A 24 -3.84 -29.08 3.67
C GLY A 24 -2.49 -28.84 3.00
N LYS A 25 -2.17 -27.59 2.66
CA LYS A 25 -0.93 -27.14 2.02
C LYS A 25 -0.68 -25.67 2.34
N PRO A 26 0.56 -25.14 2.15
CA PRO A 26 0.84 -23.73 2.27
C PRO A 26 -0.07 -22.88 1.36
N VAL A 27 -0.53 -21.75 1.88
CA VAL A 27 -1.49 -20.86 1.20
C VAL A 27 -0.85 -19.55 0.79
N PRO A 28 -1.29 -18.91 -0.32
CA PRO A 28 -0.89 -17.56 -0.69
C PRO A 28 -1.13 -16.58 0.45
N VAL A 29 -0.30 -15.53 0.52
CA VAL A 29 -0.40 -14.52 1.58
C VAL A 29 -0.60 -13.13 1.00
N ILE A 30 -1.56 -12.39 1.55
CA ILE A 30 -1.77 -10.97 1.28
C ILE A 30 -1.09 -10.17 2.39
N LEU A 31 -0.20 -9.25 2.03
CA LEU A 31 0.47 -8.33 2.94
C LEU A 31 -0.06 -6.91 2.72
N PHE A 32 -0.47 -6.26 3.79
CA PHE A 32 -0.84 -4.85 3.75
C PHE A 32 -0.57 -4.15 5.09
N LEU A 33 -0.40 -2.84 5.04
CA LEU A 33 -0.36 -2.01 6.23
C LEU A 33 -1.75 -1.45 6.52
N ASN A 34 -2.12 -1.36 7.79
CA ASN A 34 -3.37 -0.74 8.24
C ASN A 34 -3.10 0.61 8.92
N TYR A 35 -4.15 1.45 8.98
CA TYR A 35 -4.03 2.83 9.44
C TYR A 35 -3.97 2.99 10.97
N ARG A 36 -4.71 2.15 11.73
CA ARG A 36 -4.96 2.44 13.14
C ARG A 36 -4.56 1.36 14.10
N GLY A 37 -4.17 0.21 13.60
CA GLY A 37 -3.72 -0.90 14.41
C GLY A 37 -4.49 -2.19 14.16
N ASN A 38 -3.83 -3.28 14.46
CA ASN A 38 -4.33 -4.62 14.16
C ASN A 38 -5.63 -4.96 14.90
N HIS A 39 -5.89 -4.33 16.04
CA HIS A 39 -7.11 -4.53 16.83
C HIS A 39 -8.39 -4.10 16.10
N GLU A 40 -8.29 -3.19 15.12
CA GLU A 40 -9.46 -2.77 14.33
C GLU A 40 -9.86 -3.80 13.26
N LEU A 41 -8.94 -4.68 12.88
CA LEU A 41 -9.17 -5.66 11.80
C LEU A 41 -10.25 -6.68 12.17
N VAL A 42 -10.23 -7.19 13.40
CA VAL A 42 -11.19 -8.19 13.90
C VAL A 42 -11.48 -7.97 15.39
N PRO A 43 -12.66 -8.40 15.89
CA PRO A 43 -13.05 -8.22 17.28
C PRO A 43 -12.41 -9.26 18.22
N ASP A 44 -11.11 -9.48 18.11
CA ASP A 44 -10.35 -10.43 18.92
C ASP A 44 -9.65 -9.71 20.06
N PRO A 45 -9.99 -10.02 21.34
CA PRO A 45 -9.37 -9.39 22.51
C PRO A 45 -7.89 -9.75 22.70
N GLU A 46 -7.39 -10.84 22.10
CA GLU A 46 -5.98 -11.21 22.16
C GLU A 46 -5.08 -10.32 21.30
N ILE A 47 -5.64 -9.60 20.33
CA ILE A 47 -4.88 -8.62 19.56
C ILE A 47 -4.68 -7.35 20.40
N PRO A 48 -3.44 -7.02 20.79
CA PRO A 48 -3.19 -5.87 21.65
C PRO A 48 -3.52 -4.56 20.92
N LEU A 49 -3.93 -3.55 21.68
CA LEU A 49 -4.04 -2.20 21.17
C LEU A 49 -2.67 -1.70 20.70
N ILE A 50 -2.67 -0.91 19.64
CA ILE A 50 -1.44 -0.28 19.14
C ILE A 50 -0.90 0.72 20.18
N GLN A 51 0.43 0.77 20.29
CA GLN A 51 1.14 1.72 21.15
C GLN A 51 1.99 2.71 20.35
N ALA A 52 1.59 2.97 19.11
CA ALA A 52 2.18 3.97 18.25
C ALA A 52 1.17 5.10 18.02
N TRP A 53 1.68 6.24 17.59
CA TRP A 53 0.82 7.34 17.20
C TRP A 53 -0.02 6.94 15.97
N VAL A 54 -1.32 7.14 16.04
CA VAL A 54 -2.26 6.96 14.94
C VAL A 54 -3.14 8.20 14.81
N GLN A 55 -3.47 8.56 13.59
CA GLN A 55 -4.44 9.61 13.31
C GLN A 55 -5.84 9.04 13.52
N ASP A 56 -6.63 9.67 14.38
CA ASP A 56 -8.06 9.35 14.51
C ASP A 56 -8.90 10.22 13.57
N GLU A 57 -10.10 9.78 13.20
CA GLU A 57 -10.99 10.54 12.31
C GLU A 57 -11.38 11.85 12.99
N GLY A 58 -10.71 12.93 12.62
CA GLY A 58 -10.97 14.29 13.10
C GLY A 58 -10.29 14.71 14.39
N GLU A 59 -9.63 13.82 15.13
CA GLU A 59 -8.84 14.17 16.31
C GLU A 59 -7.49 13.49 16.31
N ILE A 60 -6.44 14.25 16.53
CA ILE A 60 -5.12 13.74 16.79
C ILE A 60 -5.06 13.39 18.25
N THR A 61 -5.08 12.13 18.55
CA THR A 61 -4.94 11.68 19.91
C THR A 61 -3.48 11.39 20.25
N ASP A 62 -3.17 11.43 21.53
CA ASP A 62 -1.86 11.38 22.14
C ASP A 62 -1.14 10.01 22.02
N GLY A 63 -0.95 9.47 20.83
CA GLY A 63 -0.17 8.25 20.63
C GLY A 63 -0.77 6.98 21.26
N ASN A 64 -1.87 7.09 21.97
CA ASN A 64 -2.61 6.03 22.64
C ASN A 64 -4.08 6.05 22.28
N ALA A 65 -4.41 6.54 21.11
CA ALA A 65 -5.79 6.67 20.65
C ALA A 65 -6.44 5.36 20.24
N ALA A 66 -5.69 4.30 20.22
CA ALA A 66 -6.25 2.98 20.10
C ALA A 66 -7.26 2.76 21.22
N SER A 67 -8.50 2.58 20.85
CA SER A 67 -9.62 2.42 21.78
C SER A 67 -10.24 1.06 21.61
N GLU A 68 -10.60 0.41 22.72
CA GLU A 68 -11.43 -0.81 22.68
C GLU A 68 -12.74 -0.60 21.91
N ARG A 69 -13.22 0.65 21.79
CA ARG A 69 -14.43 0.98 21.01
C ARG A 69 -14.29 0.76 19.52
N THR A 70 -13.06 0.79 18.97
CA THR A 70 -12.80 0.55 17.55
C THR A 70 -12.38 -0.86 17.25
N ARG A 71 -12.28 -1.73 18.26
CA ARG A 71 -11.92 -3.14 18.08
C ARG A 71 -12.87 -3.82 17.11
N GLY A 72 -12.31 -4.39 16.02
CA GLY A 72 -13.06 -5.11 14.99
C GLY A 72 -13.94 -4.23 14.09
N ILE A 73 -13.80 -2.90 14.15
CA ILE A 73 -14.65 -1.98 13.37
C ILE A 73 -14.55 -2.24 11.86
N MET A 74 -13.40 -2.70 11.38
CA MET A 74 -13.19 -3.00 9.95
C MET A 74 -13.93 -4.26 9.48
N CYS A 75 -14.49 -5.07 10.38
CA CYS A 75 -15.39 -6.17 10.01
C CYS A 75 -16.77 -5.69 9.53
N ASP A 76 -17.18 -4.46 9.83
CA ASP A 76 -18.40 -3.87 9.26
C ASP A 76 -18.16 -3.61 7.75
N PRO A 77 -18.97 -4.22 6.85
CA PRO A 77 -18.81 -4.03 5.41
C PRO A 77 -19.07 -2.59 4.94
N ARG A 78 -19.69 -1.75 5.80
CA ARG A 78 -19.92 -0.32 5.55
C ARG A 78 -18.77 0.56 6.00
N HIS A 79 -17.81 -0.01 6.75
CA HIS A 79 -16.64 0.75 7.16
C HIS A 79 -15.81 1.12 5.94
N ARG A 80 -15.28 2.36 5.92
CA ARG A 80 -14.49 2.87 4.78
C ARG A 80 -13.25 2.04 4.44
N TYR A 81 -12.76 1.25 5.38
CA TYR A 81 -11.67 0.27 5.19
C TYR A 81 -12.17 -1.11 5.58
N ALA A 82 -13.22 -1.58 4.88
CA ALA A 82 -13.82 -2.88 5.18
C ALA A 82 -12.79 -4.02 5.02
N PHE A 83 -12.77 -4.92 6.00
CA PHE A 83 -11.88 -6.09 6.01
C PHE A 83 -12.68 -7.39 6.11
N PRO A 84 -13.08 -8.00 4.99
CA PRO A 84 -13.92 -9.19 4.96
C PRO A 84 -13.10 -10.47 5.22
N ILE A 85 -12.49 -10.59 6.40
CA ILE A 85 -11.53 -11.67 6.73
C ILE A 85 -12.09 -13.04 6.45
N GLY A 86 -13.38 -13.30 6.76
CA GLY A 86 -14.01 -14.58 6.50
C GLY A 86 -13.99 -14.97 5.03
N VAL A 87 -14.20 -14.01 4.13
CA VAL A 87 -14.15 -14.23 2.68
C VAL A 87 -12.73 -14.53 2.21
N LEU A 88 -11.75 -13.76 2.71
CA LEU A 88 -10.33 -13.94 2.37
C LEU A 88 -9.85 -15.35 2.75
N LEU A 89 -10.14 -15.78 3.98
CA LEU A 89 -9.76 -17.10 4.46
C LEU A 89 -10.52 -18.24 3.73
N ALA A 90 -11.82 -18.06 3.45
CA ALA A 90 -12.62 -19.04 2.72
C ALA A 90 -12.11 -19.25 1.28
N ARG A 91 -11.54 -18.21 0.67
CA ARG A 91 -10.90 -18.29 -0.66
C ARG A 91 -9.46 -18.82 -0.61
N GLY A 92 -8.98 -19.22 0.56
CA GLY A 92 -7.68 -19.88 0.73
C GLY A 92 -6.49 -18.92 0.79
N PHE A 93 -6.70 -17.64 1.10
CA PHE A 93 -5.61 -16.69 1.36
C PHE A 93 -5.33 -16.60 2.86
N ALA A 94 -4.06 -16.52 3.22
CA ALA A 94 -3.65 -15.95 4.49
C ALA A 94 -3.51 -14.43 4.35
N VAL A 95 -3.62 -13.72 5.46
CA VAL A 95 -3.45 -12.27 5.50
C VAL A 95 -2.49 -11.89 6.61
N MET A 96 -1.49 -11.08 6.28
CA MET A 96 -0.58 -10.47 7.23
C MET A 96 -0.74 -8.95 7.21
N SER A 97 -0.91 -8.35 8.39
CA SER A 97 -1.03 -6.90 8.52
C SER A 97 -0.26 -6.37 9.71
N ALA A 98 0.22 -5.14 9.59
CA ALA A 98 0.79 -4.34 10.66
C ALA A 98 0.35 -2.89 10.53
N SER A 99 0.39 -2.13 11.61
CA SER A 99 0.14 -0.69 11.50
C SER A 99 1.34 0.03 10.91
N TYR A 100 1.08 0.90 9.94
CA TYR A 100 2.11 1.75 9.34
C TYR A 100 2.76 2.70 10.35
N ALA A 101 2.03 3.09 11.40
CA ALA A 101 2.50 4.01 12.42
C ALA A 101 3.62 3.42 13.30
N GLU A 102 3.71 2.08 13.43
CA GLU A 102 4.84 1.43 14.10
C GLU A 102 6.14 1.50 13.27
N LEU A 103 6.02 1.71 11.96
CA LEU A 103 7.17 1.92 11.07
C LEU A 103 7.58 3.40 11.05
N SER A 104 6.63 4.28 10.80
CA SER A 104 6.82 5.73 10.78
C SER A 104 5.47 6.40 11.01
N PRO A 105 5.33 7.29 12.00
CA PRO A 105 4.12 8.08 12.16
C PRO A 105 3.91 9.02 10.99
N ASP A 106 2.67 9.44 10.77
CA ASP A 106 2.24 10.18 9.59
C ASP A 106 1.45 11.45 9.95
N PRO A 107 2.09 12.43 10.59
CA PRO A 107 1.45 13.69 10.92
C PRO A 107 1.16 14.53 9.68
N SER A 108 -0.01 15.16 9.62
CA SER A 108 -0.27 16.21 8.64
C SER A 108 0.30 17.54 9.12
N TYR A 109 1.06 18.22 8.29
CA TYR A 109 1.64 19.53 8.62
C TYR A 109 0.65 20.69 8.50
N THR A 110 -0.55 20.44 8.00
CA THR A 110 -1.64 21.43 8.02
C THR A 110 -2.31 21.55 9.38
N GLU A 111 -1.98 20.65 10.32
CA GLU A 111 -2.55 20.65 11.64
C GLU A 111 -1.84 21.62 12.57
N THR A 112 -2.62 22.34 13.36
CA THR A 112 -2.13 23.38 14.28
C THR A 112 -1.54 22.82 15.58
N ASN A 113 -1.54 21.49 15.77
CA ASN A 113 -1.03 20.88 16.98
C ASN A 113 0.50 21.01 17.07
N PRO A 114 1.07 21.67 18.08
CA PRO A 114 2.52 21.91 18.22
C PRO A 114 3.38 20.63 18.23
N ARG A 115 2.82 19.49 18.62
CA ARG A 115 3.55 18.20 18.61
C ARG A 115 3.92 17.75 17.21
N PHE A 116 3.09 18.08 16.20
CA PHE A 116 3.35 17.68 14.80
C PHE A 116 4.28 18.66 14.10
N GLN A 117 4.48 19.85 14.66
CA GLN A 117 5.45 20.83 14.20
C GLN A 117 6.88 20.49 14.66
N GLN A 118 7.07 19.50 15.51
CA GLN A 118 8.40 18.99 15.82
C GLN A 118 9.00 18.34 14.58
N GLN A 119 9.99 18.98 14.00
CA GLN A 119 10.64 18.66 12.71
C GLN A 119 11.06 17.19 12.51
N ASN A 120 11.07 16.37 13.55
CA ASN A 120 11.57 15.01 13.51
C ASN A 120 10.56 13.93 13.92
N PHE A 121 9.32 14.29 14.25
CA PHE A 121 8.33 13.32 14.72
C PHE A 121 8.05 12.23 13.66
N ALA A 122 7.91 12.63 12.39
CA ALA A 122 7.70 11.71 11.29
C ALA A 122 8.87 10.76 11.04
N TYR A 123 10.05 11.07 11.57
CA TYR A 123 11.25 10.25 11.41
C TYR A 123 11.62 9.48 12.69
N THR A 124 10.61 9.12 13.48
CA THR A 124 10.71 8.17 14.60
C THR A 124 10.43 6.73 14.13
N GLY A 125 10.18 5.80 15.01
CA GLY A 125 9.95 4.40 14.65
C GLY A 125 11.21 3.76 14.07
N VAL A 126 11.10 3.13 12.91
CA VAL A 126 12.20 2.36 12.30
C VAL A 126 13.39 3.23 11.89
N PHE A 127 13.23 4.54 11.75
CA PHE A 127 14.35 5.43 11.44
C PHE A 127 15.44 5.42 12.51
N SER A 128 15.11 5.11 13.77
CA SER A 128 16.09 4.97 14.85
C SER A 128 17.12 3.86 14.61
N LEU A 129 16.87 2.94 13.68
CA LEU A 129 17.81 1.87 13.30
C LEU A 129 19.04 2.39 12.56
N TRP A 130 18.92 3.53 11.89
CA TRP A 130 19.98 4.13 11.08
C TRP A 130 20.70 5.29 11.75
N GLY A 131 20.46 5.49 13.05
CA GLY A 131 21.09 6.56 13.83
C GLY A 131 20.51 7.94 13.55
N LYS A 132 21.31 8.98 13.85
CA LYS A 132 20.88 10.36 13.66
C LYS A 132 20.77 10.70 12.17
N ARG A 133 19.65 11.25 11.77
CA ARG A 133 19.41 11.71 10.39
C ARG A 133 20.34 12.87 10.05
N ASP A 134 21.02 12.78 8.92
CA ASP A 134 21.85 13.85 8.38
C ASP A 134 20.99 14.79 7.53
N GLU A 135 20.60 15.93 8.09
CA GLU A 135 19.72 16.88 7.44
C GLU A 135 20.37 17.66 6.27
N THR A 136 21.67 17.49 6.06
CA THR A 136 22.35 18.06 4.88
C THR A 136 22.10 17.25 3.61
N LYS A 137 21.76 15.96 3.74
CA LYS A 137 21.45 15.10 2.61
C LYS A 137 20.08 15.43 2.02
N THR A 138 20.00 15.34 0.70
CA THR A 138 18.76 15.60 -0.05
C THR A 138 17.99 14.34 -0.40
N ASP A 139 18.58 13.17 -0.23
CA ASP A 139 18.07 11.84 -0.59
C ASP A 139 17.82 10.93 0.64
N ASN A 140 17.67 11.52 1.81
CA ASN A 140 17.36 10.78 3.03
C ASN A 140 16.12 9.87 2.87
N PRO A 141 16.09 8.71 3.55
CA PRO A 141 14.89 7.87 3.63
C PRO A 141 13.67 8.65 4.13
N THR A 142 12.49 8.28 3.65
CA THR A 142 11.22 8.98 3.88
C THR A 142 10.18 8.03 4.45
N ALA A 143 9.03 8.56 4.90
CA ALA A 143 7.97 7.75 5.45
C ALA A 143 7.45 6.70 4.44
N LEU A 144 7.21 7.08 3.17
CA LEU A 144 6.84 6.11 2.12
C LEU A 144 7.90 5.02 1.96
N GLY A 145 9.18 5.39 2.00
CA GLY A 145 10.28 4.43 1.97
C GLY A 145 10.30 3.49 3.18
N ALA A 146 10.00 4.00 4.38
CA ALA A 146 9.94 3.20 5.61
C ALA A 146 8.75 2.22 5.57
N TRP A 147 7.58 2.66 5.09
CA TRP A 147 6.40 1.78 4.96
C TRP A 147 6.62 0.68 3.92
N ALA A 148 7.18 1.04 2.75
CA ALA A 148 7.53 0.06 1.72
C ALA A 148 8.58 -0.95 2.21
N TRP A 149 9.62 -0.48 2.93
CA TRP A 149 10.61 -1.34 3.57
C TRP A 149 9.96 -2.28 4.60
N GLY A 150 9.01 -1.76 5.40
CA GLY A 150 8.27 -2.56 6.37
C GLY A 150 7.50 -3.71 5.72
N LEU A 151 6.85 -3.48 4.56
CA LEU A 151 6.19 -4.54 3.79
C LEU A 151 7.17 -5.63 3.36
N SER A 152 8.37 -5.27 2.88
CA SER A 152 9.42 -6.23 2.55
C SER A 152 9.90 -7.01 3.79
N ARG A 153 9.98 -6.37 4.96
CA ARG A 153 10.30 -7.07 6.22
C ARG A 153 9.17 -8.01 6.66
N GLY A 154 7.91 -7.63 6.43
CA GLY A 154 6.76 -8.53 6.59
C GLY A 154 6.86 -9.77 5.69
N LEU A 155 7.31 -9.59 4.46
CA LEU A 155 7.56 -10.70 3.54
C LEU A 155 8.70 -11.61 4.01
N ASP A 156 9.78 -11.08 4.59
CA ASP A 156 10.82 -11.91 5.22
C ASP A 156 10.25 -12.81 6.32
N LEU A 157 9.32 -12.27 7.11
CA LEU A 157 8.62 -13.06 8.14
C LEU A 157 7.74 -14.13 7.51
N ALA A 158 7.00 -13.80 6.43
CA ALA A 158 6.16 -14.76 5.73
C ALA A 158 6.96 -15.96 5.20
N TRP A 159 8.18 -15.73 4.70
CA TRP A 159 9.09 -16.80 4.26
C TRP A 159 9.55 -17.75 5.36
N GLN A 160 9.42 -17.35 6.63
CA GLN A 160 9.78 -18.18 7.78
C GLN A 160 8.60 -19.00 8.32
N ILE A 161 7.40 -18.81 7.79
CA ILE A 161 6.17 -19.47 8.25
C ILE A 161 5.81 -20.61 7.28
N PRO A 162 5.97 -21.88 7.66
CA PRO A 162 5.80 -23.02 6.75
C PRO A 162 4.40 -23.16 6.15
N GLU A 163 3.39 -22.61 6.82
CA GLU A 163 2.01 -22.64 6.37
C GLU A 163 1.69 -21.63 5.28
N LEU A 164 2.63 -20.75 4.95
CA LEU A 164 2.48 -19.72 3.92
C LEU A 164 3.27 -20.09 2.67
N ASP A 165 2.65 -19.94 1.51
CA ASP A 165 3.31 -19.95 0.21
C ASP A 165 3.75 -18.51 -0.10
N ALA A 166 4.87 -18.09 0.49
CA ALA A 166 5.39 -16.73 0.36
C ALA A 166 5.87 -16.39 -1.07
N ALA A 167 6.09 -17.39 -1.92
CA ALA A 167 6.33 -17.17 -3.36
C ALA A 167 5.08 -16.64 -4.08
N LYS A 168 3.91 -16.79 -3.47
CA LYS A 168 2.63 -16.24 -3.92
C LYS A 168 2.18 -15.06 -3.06
N ALA A 169 3.12 -14.20 -2.67
CA ALA A 169 2.83 -13.01 -1.91
C ALA A 169 2.16 -11.94 -2.77
N VAL A 170 1.04 -11.43 -2.28
CA VAL A 170 0.33 -10.27 -2.81
C VAL A 170 0.58 -9.09 -1.89
N VAL A 171 1.01 -7.96 -2.43
CA VAL A 171 1.11 -6.71 -1.67
C VAL A 171 0.00 -5.75 -2.10
N THR A 172 -0.67 -5.15 -1.11
CA THR A 172 -1.75 -4.19 -1.34
C THR A 172 -1.75 -3.09 -0.28
N GLY A 173 -2.52 -2.06 -0.52
CA GLY A 173 -2.76 -0.95 0.38
C GLY A 173 -3.60 0.11 -0.30
N CYS A 174 -4.24 0.97 0.50
CA CYS A 174 -5.09 2.05 0.02
C CYS A 174 -4.41 3.40 0.22
N SER A 175 -4.61 4.33 -0.74
CA SER A 175 -4.12 5.71 -0.62
C SER A 175 -2.59 5.74 -0.44
N ARG A 176 -2.07 6.45 0.57
CA ARG A 176 -0.64 6.47 0.93
C ARG A 176 -0.04 5.08 1.16
N LEU A 177 -0.84 4.14 1.67
CA LEU A 177 -0.39 2.76 1.85
C LEU A 177 -0.43 1.97 0.55
N GLY A 178 -1.22 2.38 -0.42
CA GLY A 178 -1.14 1.92 -1.81
C GLY A 178 0.13 2.42 -2.51
N LYS A 179 0.52 3.70 -2.29
CA LYS A 179 1.82 4.23 -2.73
C LYS A 179 2.98 3.40 -2.14
N ALA A 180 2.89 3.05 -0.85
CA ALA A 180 3.88 2.20 -0.18
C ALA A 180 3.92 0.77 -0.76
N ALA A 181 2.76 0.18 -1.05
CA ALA A 181 2.66 -1.15 -1.66
C ALA A 181 3.27 -1.17 -3.08
N LEU A 182 2.97 -0.15 -3.89
CA LEU A 182 3.58 0.03 -5.22
C LEU A 182 5.11 0.13 -5.13
N LEU A 183 5.61 0.96 -4.23
CA LEU A 183 7.06 1.14 -4.02
C LEU A 183 7.70 -0.14 -3.48
N ALA A 184 7.03 -0.89 -2.60
CA ALA A 184 7.52 -2.16 -2.09
C ALA A 184 7.66 -3.18 -3.22
N ALA A 185 6.64 -3.33 -4.08
CA ALA A 185 6.68 -4.23 -5.21
C ALA A 185 7.75 -3.85 -6.24
N ALA A 186 7.94 -2.55 -6.49
CA ALA A 186 8.98 -2.06 -7.40
C ALA A 186 10.40 -2.36 -6.90
N ARG A 187 10.62 -2.43 -5.58
CA ARG A 187 11.93 -2.64 -4.96
C ARG A 187 12.21 -4.07 -4.51
N ASP A 188 11.18 -4.89 -4.37
CA ASP A 188 11.29 -6.26 -3.87
C ASP A 188 10.57 -7.22 -4.83
N GLU A 189 11.36 -7.89 -5.65
CA GLU A 189 10.87 -8.78 -6.70
C GLU A 189 10.16 -10.03 -6.19
N ARG A 190 10.24 -10.32 -4.89
CA ARG A 190 9.57 -11.46 -4.26
C ARG A 190 8.05 -11.29 -4.14
N PHE A 191 7.53 -10.07 -4.25
CA PHE A 191 6.09 -9.87 -4.37
C PHE A 191 5.63 -10.30 -5.76
N ALA A 192 4.84 -11.38 -5.83
CA ALA A 192 4.35 -11.93 -7.09
C ALA A 192 3.25 -11.06 -7.74
N VAL A 193 2.42 -10.44 -6.91
CA VAL A 193 1.30 -9.60 -7.34
C VAL A 193 1.29 -8.30 -6.53
N CYS A 194 1.08 -7.17 -7.21
CA CYS A 194 0.88 -5.87 -6.60
C CYS A 194 -0.52 -5.35 -6.91
N VAL A 195 -1.28 -4.96 -5.87
CA VAL A 195 -2.62 -4.39 -6.04
C VAL A 195 -2.69 -3.05 -5.29
N PRO A 196 -2.14 -1.97 -5.87
CA PRO A 196 -2.24 -0.64 -5.30
C PRO A 196 -3.66 -0.11 -5.48
N ASN A 197 -4.26 0.38 -4.40
CA ASN A 197 -5.64 0.84 -4.39
C ASN A 197 -5.67 2.35 -4.12
N GLN A 198 -6.29 3.12 -5.03
CA GLN A 198 -6.55 4.55 -4.86
C GLN A 198 -5.29 5.35 -4.48
N CYS A 199 -4.23 5.20 -5.25
CA CYS A 199 -2.93 5.72 -4.90
C CYS A 199 -2.72 7.21 -5.16
N GLY A 200 -3.47 7.81 -6.08
CA GLY A 200 -3.37 9.22 -6.43
C GLY A 200 -1.97 9.70 -6.82
N GLY A 201 -1.70 10.97 -6.56
CA GLY A 201 -0.41 11.62 -6.80
C GLY A 201 0.73 10.97 -6.04
N GLY A 202 1.94 11.00 -6.61
CA GLY A 202 3.09 10.30 -6.04
C GLY A 202 2.94 8.78 -5.90
N GLY A 203 1.77 8.24 -6.28
CA GLY A 203 1.45 6.83 -6.38
C GLY A 203 1.43 6.35 -7.82
N VAL A 204 0.26 5.99 -8.34
CA VAL A 204 0.11 5.51 -9.73
C VAL A 204 -0.15 6.64 -10.72
N CYS A 205 -0.93 7.67 -10.36
CA CYS A 205 -1.37 8.65 -11.32
C CYS A 205 -0.22 9.47 -11.91
N LEU A 206 -0.37 9.86 -13.19
CA LEU A 206 0.65 10.65 -13.89
C LEU A 206 0.83 12.03 -13.25
N ALA A 207 2.00 12.28 -12.68
CA ALA A 207 2.33 13.54 -12.03
C ALA A 207 2.33 14.73 -13.00
N LYS A 208 2.64 14.49 -14.29
CA LYS A 208 2.64 15.53 -15.34
C LYS A 208 1.25 16.04 -15.73
N ARG A 209 0.18 15.38 -15.28
CA ARG A 209 -1.18 15.90 -15.42
C ARG A 209 -1.42 17.11 -14.52
N ASP A 210 -0.67 17.20 -13.40
CA ASP A 210 -0.79 18.25 -12.39
C ASP A 210 -2.24 18.50 -11.97
N PHE A 211 -2.94 17.41 -11.68
CA PHE A 211 -4.37 17.39 -11.40
C PHE A 211 -4.64 16.70 -10.06
N GLY A 212 -5.59 17.20 -9.28
CA GLY A 212 -6.00 16.62 -8.02
C GLY A 212 -4.91 16.65 -6.95
N GLU A 213 -4.57 15.50 -6.38
CA GLU A 213 -3.47 15.31 -5.45
C GLU A 213 -2.12 15.42 -6.18
N CYS A 214 -1.72 16.64 -6.52
CA CYS A 214 -0.48 16.90 -7.25
C CYS A 214 0.72 16.99 -6.30
N ILE A 215 1.93 16.91 -6.88
CA ILE A 215 3.21 16.96 -6.14
C ILE A 215 3.29 18.19 -5.22
N GLY A 216 2.87 19.35 -5.68
CA GLY A 216 2.92 20.58 -4.90
C GLY A 216 2.07 20.49 -3.63
N THR A 217 0.87 19.95 -3.75
CA THR A 217 -0.05 19.75 -2.61
C THR A 217 0.51 18.73 -1.61
N GLU A 218 1.00 17.59 -2.08
CA GLU A 218 1.58 16.56 -1.21
C GLU A 218 2.81 17.05 -0.46
N LEU A 219 3.68 17.83 -1.12
CA LEU A 219 4.87 18.39 -0.49
C LEU A 219 4.57 19.45 0.58
N ILE A 220 3.41 20.09 0.51
CA ILE A 220 2.92 20.99 1.55
C ILE A 220 2.31 20.21 2.71
N MET A 221 1.42 19.25 2.41
CA MET A 221 0.64 18.52 3.42
C MET A 221 1.45 17.43 4.12
N PHE A 222 2.34 16.75 3.39
CA PHE A 222 3.04 15.55 3.83
C PHE A 222 4.53 15.58 3.42
N THR A 223 5.25 16.61 3.85
CA THR A 223 6.66 16.81 3.45
C THR A 223 7.59 15.64 3.79
N HIS A 224 7.22 14.82 4.77
CA HIS A 224 7.98 13.66 5.22
C HIS A 224 7.81 12.43 4.32
N TRP A 225 6.84 12.42 3.40
CA TRP A 225 6.67 11.32 2.45
C TRP A 225 7.78 11.28 1.41
N TYR A 226 8.39 12.44 1.10
CA TYR A 226 9.34 12.60 0.02
C TYR A 226 10.68 13.15 0.53
N CYS A 227 11.77 12.82 -0.18
CA CYS A 227 13.09 13.39 0.12
C CYS A 227 13.19 14.85 -0.32
N LYS A 228 14.17 15.57 0.25
CA LYS A 228 14.38 17.01 -0.06
C LYS A 228 14.63 17.25 -1.55
N ALA A 229 15.27 16.30 -2.25
CA ALA A 229 15.51 16.41 -3.68
C ALA A 229 14.21 16.48 -4.51
N TYR A 230 13.11 15.92 -4.01
CA TYR A 230 11.82 15.95 -4.69
C TYR A 230 11.16 17.35 -4.65
N LYS A 231 11.53 18.21 -3.69
CA LYS A 231 10.98 19.58 -3.55
C LYS A 231 11.21 20.47 -4.77
N LYS A 232 12.23 20.18 -5.59
CA LYS A 232 12.46 20.92 -6.83
C LYS A 232 11.29 20.88 -7.82
N TYR A 233 10.39 19.88 -7.66
CA TYR A 233 9.22 19.71 -8.52
C TYR A 233 7.94 20.36 -7.96
N GLU A 234 8.01 20.97 -6.78
CA GLU A 234 6.87 21.57 -6.08
C GLU A 234 6.13 22.63 -6.90
N LYS A 235 6.90 23.55 -7.54
CA LYS A 235 6.34 24.71 -8.24
C LYS A 235 6.03 24.49 -9.71
N ASN A 236 6.61 23.48 -10.31
CA ASN A 236 6.45 23.23 -11.76
C ASN A 236 6.69 21.75 -12.08
N PRO A 237 5.85 20.87 -11.52
CA PRO A 237 6.05 19.44 -11.64
C PRO A 237 6.05 18.92 -13.07
N PRO A 238 5.13 19.35 -13.97
CA PRO A 238 5.04 18.78 -15.30
C PRO A 238 6.29 19.00 -16.16
N LEU A 239 6.99 20.11 -15.95
CA LEU A 239 8.13 20.49 -16.78
C LEU A 239 9.48 19.97 -16.26
N LEU A 240 9.58 19.68 -14.97
CA LEU A 240 10.85 19.34 -14.32
C LEU A 240 11.10 17.83 -14.23
N LEU A 241 10.07 17.00 -14.37
CA LEU A 241 10.19 15.55 -14.29
C LEU A 241 10.82 14.97 -15.57
N ASN A 242 11.97 14.30 -15.40
CA ASN A 242 12.55 13.44 -16.45
C ASN A 242 11.90 12.06 -16.52
N PHE A 243 11.02 11.75 -15.59
CA PHE A 243 10.27 10.49 -15.46
C PHE A 243 8.83 10.81 -15.07
N ASP A 244 7.96 9.77 -15.05
CA ASP A 244 6.64 9.88 -14.48
C ASP A 244 6.23 8.55 -13.85
N GLN A 245 5.14 8.52 -13.10
CA GLN A 245 4.73 7.40 -12.25
C GLN A 245 4.47 6.09 -13.02
N HIS A 246 4.10 6.17 -14.30
CA HIS A 246 4.01 4.98 -15.15
C HIS A 246 5.35 4.22 -15.24
N MET A 247 6.50 4.88 -15.09
CA MET A 247 7.81 4.22 -15.09
C MET A 247 8.06 3.43 -13.80
N LEU A 248 7.56 3.93 -12.65
CA LEU A 248 7.57 3.17 -11.40
C LEU A 248 6.69 1.93 -11.52
N LEU A 249 5.48 2.09 -12.08
CA LEU A 249 4.57 0.99 -12.35
C LEU A 249 5.21 -0.05 -13.29
N ALA A 250 5.80 0.39 -14.41
CA ALA A 250 6.47 -0.44 -15.38
C ALA A 250 7.68 -1.22 -14.81
N SER A 251 8.35 -0.69 -13.78
CA SER A 251 9.48 -1.37 -13.12
C SER A 251 9.08 -2.66 -12.38
N ILE A 252 7.78 -2.92 -12.22
CA ILE A 252 7.28 -4.17 -11.63
C ILE A 252 7.21 -5.29 -12.67
N ALA A 253 7.14 -4.97 -13.95
CA ALA A 253 7.12 -5.99 -15.02
C ALA A 253 8.33 -6.95 -14.88
N PRO A 254 8.17 -8.25 -15.21
CA PRO A 254 7.02 -8.93 -15.80
C PRO A 254 5.93 -9.34 -14.81
N ARG A 255 6.09 -9.03 -13.53
CA ARG A 255 5.13 -9.41 -12.47
C ARG A 255 3.78 -8.70 -12.65
N ARG A 256 2.80 -9.14 -11.91
CA ARG A 256 1.40 -8.76 -12.14
C ARG A 256 0.98 -7.57 -11.29
N VAL A 257 0.25 -6.64 -11.92
CA VAL A 257 -0.27 -5.43 -11.25
C VAL A 257 -1.73 -5.21 -11.61
N LEU A 258 -2.58 -5.03 -10.59
CA LEU A 258 -3.96 -4.58 -10.74
C LEU A 258 -4.15 -3.26 -9.99
N VAL A 259 -4.30 -2.18 -10.70
CA VAL A 259 -4.60 -0.87 -10.10
C VAL A 259 -6.10 -0.75 -9.86
N GLN A 260 -6.48 -0.33 -8.66
CA GLN A 260 -7.87 -0.16 -8.25
C GLN A 260 -8.17 1.32 -7.98
N GLY A 261 -9.02 1.92 -8.80
CA GLY A 261 -9.52 3.28 -8.62
C GLY A 261 -10.89 3.33 -7.94
N PHE A 262 -11.45 4.51 -7.77
CA PHE A 262 -12.78 4.71 -7.19
C PHE A 262 -13.49 5.90 -7.81
N GLY A 263 -14.74 6.13 -7.46
CA GLY A 263 -15.76 7.04 -7.98
C GLY A 263 -15.30 8.42 -8.42
N PRO A 264 -16.20 9.30 -8.74
CA PRO A 264 -15.85 10.62 -9.24
C PRO A 264 -15.14 11.38 -8.12
N ASN A 265 -13.83 11.35 -8.15
CA ASN A 265 -13.01 12.08 -7.20
C ASN A 265 -11.83 12.71 -7.94
N ASP A 266 -11.98 13.98 -8.21
CA ASP A 266 -10.96 14.77 -8.89
C ASP A 266 -9.66 14.85 -8.07
N TRP A 267 -9.75 14.70 -6.74
CA TRP A 267 -8.59 14.73 -5.87
C TRP A 267 -7.58 13.61 -6.17
N MET A 268 -8.06 12.37 -6.37
CA MET A 268 -7.17 11.23 -6.60
C MET A 268 -6.78 11.01 -8.07
N ASP A 269 -7.32 11.80 -9.00
CA ASP A 269 -7.07 11.67 -10.44
C ASP A 269 -7.16 10.22 -10.95
N THR A 270 -8.32 9.61 -10.79
CA THR A 270 -8.52 8.19 -11.16
C THR A 270 -8.33 7.92 -12.64
N GLU A 271 -8.58 8.91 -13.50
CA GLU A 271 -8.23 8.82 -14.92
C GLU A 271 -6.71 8.83 -15.12
N GLY A 272 -5.99 9.65 -14.35
CA GLY A 272 -4.52 9.66 -14.36
C GLY A 272 -3.91 8.32 -13.94
N GLU A 273 -4.52 7.60 -12.98
CA GLU A 273 -4.14 6.23 -12.64
C GLU A 273 -4.33 5.28 -13.84
N TYR A 274 -5.47 5.34 -14.52
CA TYR A 274 -5.73 4.57 -15.74
C TYR A 274 -4.71 4.87 -16.85
N LEU A 275 -4.48 6.16 -17.11
CA LEU A 275 -3.52 6.59 -18.14
C LEU A 275 -2.09 6.15 -17.84
N ALA A 276 -1.72 6.10 -16.56
CA ALA A 276 -0.42 5.55 -16.14
C ALA A 276 -0.32 4.04 -16.43
N CYS A 277 -1.39 3.29 -16.21
CA CYS A 277 -1.44 1.87 -16.58
C CYS A 277 -1.29 1.69 -18.10
N ARG A 278 -2.00 2.49 -18.89
CA ARG A 278 -1.88 2.49 -20.37
C ARG A 278 -0.44 2.82 -20.81
N ALA A 279 0.16 3.84 -20.22
CA ALA A 279 1.53 4.25 -20.53
C ALA A 279 2.60 3.23 -20.10
N ALA A 280 2.33 2.43 -19.06
CA ALA A 280 3.22 1.36 -18.60
C ALA A 280 3.08 0.07 -19.42
N SER A 281 1.91 -0.19 -20.02
CA SER A 281 1.56 -1.42 -20.74
C SER A 281 2.59 -1.88 -21.79
N PRO A 282 3.18 -0.99 -22.61
CA PRO A 282 4.19 -1.39 -23.61
C PRO A 282 5.41 -2.11 -23.04
N VAL A 283 5.70 -2.00 -21.75
CA VAL A 283 6.82 -2.71 -21.14
C VAL A 283 6.54 -4.21 -21.01
N TRP A 284 5.29 -4.60 -20.65
CA TRP A 284 4.90 -6.02 -20.66
C TRP A 284 4.92 -6.58 -22.09
N GLU A 285 4.42 -5.83 -23.08
CA GLU A 285 4.43 -6.20 -24.48
C GLU A 285 5.86 -6.39 -25.01
N PHE A 286 6.78 -5.48 -24.65
CA PHE A 286 8.21 -5.60 -24.97
C PHE A 286 8.84 -6.88 -24.39
N LEU A 287 8.38 -7.33 -23.22
CA LEU A 287 8.81 -8.57 -22.57
C LEU A 287 8.09 -9.82 -23.13
N GLY A 288 7.27 -9.68 -24.18
CA GLY A 288 6.53 -10.78 -24.80
C GLY A 288 5.28 -11.22 -24.06
N LEU A 289 4.77 -10.38 -23.15
CA LEU A 289 3.57 -10.63 -22.37
C LEU A 289 2.40 -9.76 -22.86
N PRO A 290 1.14 -10.17 -22.63
CA PRO A 290 -0.01 -9.32 -22.94
C PRO A 290 0.05 -8.01 -22.16
N GLY A 291 -0.18 -6.89 -22.85
CA GLY A 291 -0.42 -5.59 -22.25
C GLY A 291 -1.81 -5.48 -21.62
N MET A 292 -2.15 -4.30 -21.14
CA MET A 292 -3.48 -4.00 -20.59
C MET A 292 -4.54 -3.98 -21.70
N PRO A 293 -5.62 -4.78 -21.60
CA PRO A 293 -6.67 -4.81 -22.60
C PRO A 293 -7.59 -3.59 -22.51
N GLY A 294 -8.60 -3.56 -23.39
CA GLY A 294 -9.62 -2.53 -23.43
C GLY A 294 -9.16 -1.22 -24.07
N GLU A 295 -10.11 -0.42 -24.47
CA GLU A 295 -9.92 0.93 -25.01
C GLU A 295 -10.79 1.92 -24.25
N GLY A 296 -10.25 3.12 -24.01
CA GLY A 296 -10.95 4.16 -23.26
C GLY A 296 -10.97 3.92 -21.75
N PHE A 297 -11.32 4.97 -21.00
CA PHE A 297 -11.42 4.93 -19.55
C PHE A 297 -12.65 4.10 -19.14
N PRO A 298 -12.48 2.99 -18.40
CA PRO A 298 -13.57 2.06 -18.12
C PRO A 298 -14.63 2.68 -17.21
N ASP A 299 -15.88 2.26 -17.38
CA ASP A 299 -16.96 2.60 -16.47
C ASP A 299 -16.75 1.97 -15.09
N TYR A 300 -17.59 2.35 -14.12
CA TYR A 300 -17.54 1.74 -12.79
C TYR A 300 -17.91 0.25 -12.86
N PHE A 301 -17.14 -0.56 -12.14
CA PHE A 301 -17.28 -2.02 -12.11
C PHE A 301 -17.03 -2.73 -13.47
N ASP A 302 -16.59 -2.01 -14.48
CA ASP A 302 -16.16 -2.62 -15.74
C ASP A 302 -14.78 -3.25 -15.58
N THR A 303 -14.71 -4.53 -15.82
CA THR A 303 -13.47 -5.34 -15.72
C THR A 303 -12.77 -5.55 -17.07
N SER A 304 -13.25 -4.94 -18.13
CA SER A 304 -12.69 -5.11 -19.49
C SER A 304 -11.23 -4.67 -19.63
N ALA A 305 -10.78 -3.77 -18.74
CA ALA A 305 -9.38 -3.34 -18.64
C ALA A 305 -8.52 -4.18 -17.70
N ILE A 306 -8.98 -5.32 -17.21
CA ILE A 306 -8.20 -6.26 -16.42
C ILE A 306 -7.56 -7.30 -17.33
N GLY A 307 -6.26 -7.16 -17.60
CA GLY A 307 -5.46 -8.17 -18.32
C GLY A 307 -4.82 -9.19 -17.38
N PRO A 308 -4.15 -10.21 -17.92
CA PRO A 308 -3.53 -11.25 -17.11
C PRO A 308 -2.30 -10.75 -16.32
N TYR A 309 -1.65 -9.67 -16.76
CA TYR A 309 -0.44 -9.11 -16.13
C TYR A 309 -0.61 -7.69 -15.64
N LEU A 310 -1.32 -6.86 -16.37
CA LEU A 310 -1.60 -5.47 -16.00
C LEU A 310 -3.08 -5.20 -16.18
N GLY A 311 -3.70 -4.58 -15.17
CA GLY A 311 -5.11 -4.22 -15.23
C GLY A 311 -5.43 -2.96 -14.45
N TYR A 312 -6.59 -2.40 -14.78
CA TYR A 312 -7.22 -1.30 -14.08
C TYR A 312 -8.70 -1.59 -13.90
N VAL A 313 -9.23 -1.27 -12.73
CA VAL A 313 -10.66 -1.33 -12.42
C VAL A 313 -11.03 -0.25 -11.43
N ARG A 314 -12.24 0.27 -11.49
CA ARG A 314 -12.74 1.26 -10.54
C ARG A 314 -14.15 0.98 -10.05
N ARG A 315 -14.46 1.43 -8.85
CA ARG A 315 -15.78 1.36 -8.25
C ARG A 315 -16.37 2.76 -7.99
N LEU A 316 -17.63 2.83 -7.64
CA LEU A 316 -18.33 4.11 -7.44
C LEU A 316 -18.23 4.65 -6.01
N GLU A 317 -18.03 3.78 -5.00
CA GLU A 317 -18.05 4.16 -3.59
C GLU A 317 -16.92 5.14 -3.24
N ALA A 318 -17.04 5.77 -2.09
CA ALA A 318 -16.08 6.75 -1.58
C ALA A 318 -14.67 6.16 -1.35
N HIS A 319 -13.68 7.04 -1.14
CA HIS A 319 -12.29 6.67 -0.81
C HIS A 319 -12.21 5.73 0.38
N GLY A 320 -11.50 4.62 0.22
CA GLY A 320 -11.33 3.55 1.21
C GLY A 320 -11.14 2.19 0.54
N ILE A 321 -11.42 1.10 1.24
CA ILE A 321 -11.41 -0.27 0.71
C ILE A 321 -12.79 -0.89 0.91
N ALA A 322 -13.45 -1.25 -0.17
CA ALA A 322 -14.74 -1.94 -0.15
C ALA A 322 -14.58 -3.44 -0.38
N ALA A 323 -15.65 -4.20 -0.18
CA ALA A 323 -15.65 -5.64 -0.42
C ALA A 323 -15.26 -6.02 -1.85
N HIS A 324 -15.66 -5.22 -2.84
CA HIS A 324 -15.32 -5.42 -4.25
C HIS A 324 -13.82 -5.36 -4.51
N ASP A 325 -13.10 -4.45 -3.86
CA ASP A 325 -11.64 -4.32 -4.02
C ASP A 325 -10.92 -5.62 -3.60
N TRP A 326 -11.37 -6.24 -2.50
CA TRP A 326 -10.84 -7.53 -2.06
C TRP A 326 -11.17 -8.68 -3.01
N VAL A 327 -12.39 -8.68 -3.59
CA VAL A 327 -12.80 -9.71 -4.55
C VAL A 327 -11.94 -9.62 -5.81
N TRP A 328 -11.80 -8.44 -6.41
CA TRP A 328 -10.96 -8.24 -7.59
C TRP A 328 -9.49 -8.61 -7.32
N LEU A 329 -8.96 -8.23 -6.17
CA LEU A 329 -7.61 -8.62 -5.77
C LEU A 329 -7.45 -10.13 -5.75
N MET A 330 -8.38 -10.85 -5.10
CA MET A 330 -8.30 -12.30 -5.00
C MET A 330 -8.47 -12.99 -6.35
N ASP A 331 -9.41 -12.54 -7.19
CA ASP A 331 -9.65 -13.11 -8.51
C ASP A 331 -8.41 -12.96 -9.40
N PHE A 332 -7.83 -11.75 -9.42
CA PHE A 332 -6.60 -11.46 -10.16
C PHE A 332 -5.41 -12.29 -9.67
N ALA A 333 -5.22 -12.39 -8.36
CA ALA A 333 -4.13 -13.18 -7.78
C ALA A 333 -4.30 -14.69 -8.02
N MET A 334 -5.53 -15.21 -7.92
CA MET A 334 -5.81 -16.62 -8.18
C MET A 334 -5.57 -16.99 -9.64
N GLN A 335 -5.96 -16.14 -10.58
CA GLN A 335 -5.64 -16.32 -12.00
C GLN A 335 -4.12 -16.35 -12.18
N ALA A 336 -3.41 -15.38 -11.62
CA ALA A 336 -1.96 -15.33 -11.64
C ALA A 336 -1.30 -16.66 -11.24
N PHE A 337 -1.70 -17.19 -10.07
CA PHE A 337 -1.13 -18.41 -9.52
C PHE A 337 -1.55 -19.69 -10.26
N SER A 338 -2.61 -19.63 -11.06
CA SER A 338 -3.03 -20.75 -11.92
C SER A 338 -2.23 -20.78 -13.22
N ASP A 339 -2.00 -19.63 -13.83
CA ASP A 339 -1.22 -19.51 -15.08
C ASP A 339 0.24 -19.91 -14.87
N ASP A 340 0.86 -19.54 -13.75
CA ASP A 340 2.24 -19.91 -13.41
C ASP A 340 2.42 -21.43 -13.31
N LYS A 341 1.39 -22.15 -12.81
CA LYS A 341 1.40 -23.63 -12.79
C LYS A 341 1.29 -24.26 -14.18
N ALA A 342 0.60 -23.60 -15.10
CA ALA A 342 0.46 -24.09 -16.47
C ALA A 342 1.74 -23.91 -17.28
N GLN A 343 2.50 -22.85 -17.02
CA GLN A 343 3.79 -22.57 -17.67
C GLN A 343 4.96 -23.40 -17.12
N ALA A 344 4.84 -23.91 -15.89
CA ALA A 344 5.86 -24.76 -15.24
C ALA A 344 5.75 -26.25 -15.60
N LYS A 345 4.75 -26.66 -16.38
CA LYS A 345 4.58 -28.01 -16.94
C LYS A 345 5.02 -28.07 -18.38
#